data_efd9fcbe888a52947262c6fde70d9d44
#
_entry.id   efd9fcbe888a52947262c6fde70d9d44
#
_cell.length_a   1.000
_cell.length_b   1.000
_cell.length_c   1.000
_cell.angle_alpha   90.00
_cell.angle_beta   90.00
_cell.angle_gamma   90.00
#
_symmetry.space_group_name_H-M   'P 1'
#
loop_
_entity.id
_entity.type
_entity.pdbx_description
1 polymer ?
#
loop_
_entity_poly.entity_id
_entity_poly.type
_entity_poly.pdbx_seq_one_letter_code
_entity_poly.pdbx_strand_id
1 'polypeptide(L)'
;MNKDIKEYEIMAPVGSRESLAAAIQAGADSIYFGIEKLTMRAHSASTFTIDDLRDIARECDEHGIKSYLTVNTIIYGEDIPLMHEIIDAAKAAGISAVIASDVAVMTYCNKVGQEVHLSTQLNISNIEALRFYAQFADVVVLARELNMDQVAEIFRQVEEEHICGPSGQQIRIEMFCHGALCMAISGKCYMSLHAANRSANRGECIQVCRRSYTATDNETGYQLGIDNKYIMSPKDLKTVRFIDRMMKSGVRVFKIEGRARGPEYVYTVVKCYKEAIQAVLDGTFTEERKDEWDARLATVFNRGFWDGYYQGQLMGEWNKNYGSNATERKVYIGKGVKYFSKLGVAEFTVEANTFKVGDKMLITGPTTGVIYVDANEIHGDNGPVEIAEQGTRVSIAVPEKVRPSDKLFKLEKSENNDN
;
A
#
# COMPACT_ATOMS: atom_id res chain seq x y z
N MET A 1 26.49 3.82 6.91
CA MET A 1 25.20 3.13 6.64
C MET A 1 25.32 1.72 7.20
N ASN A 2 24.41 1.28 8.07
CA ASN A 2 24.40 -0.08 8.59
C ASN A 2 24.12 -1.06 7.43
N LYS A 3 24.85 -2.19 7.40
CA LYS A 3 24.73 -3.19 6.33
C LYS A 3 23.76 -4.32 6.66
N ASP A 4 23.10 -4.27 7.83
CA ASP A 4 22.09 -5.26 8.20
C ASP A 4 20.73 -4.85 7.61
N ILE A 5 20.16 -5.72 6.78
CA ILE A 5 18.84 -5.50 6.18
C ILE A 5 17.73 -5.37 7.23
N LYS A 6 17.90 -5.96 8.42
CA LYS A 6 16.94 -5.88 9.53
C LYS A 6 16.76 -4.47 10.10
N GLU A 7 17.69 -3.56 9.80
CA GLU A 7 17.55 -2.14 10.14
C GLU A 7 16.47 -1.43 9.31
N TYR A 8 16.12 -2.01 8.16
CA TYR A 8 15.21 -1.41 7.18
C TYR A 8 13.93 -2.22 7.09
N GLU A 9 12.81 -1.56 7.34
CA GLU A 9 11.48 -2.17 7.42
C GLU A 9 10.64 -1.74 6.23
N ILE A 10 10.15 -2.70 5.43
CA ILE A 10 9.13 -2.45 4.41
C ILE A 10 7.76 -2.72 5.02
N MET A 11 6.96 -1.65 5.13
CA MET A 11 5.61 -1.69 5.67
C MET A 11 4.58 -1.76 4.54
N ALA A 12 3.94 -2.93 4.41
CA ALA A 12 2.97 -3.21 3.35
C ALA A 12 1.53 -2.80 3.72
N PRO A 13 0.76 -2.25 2.77
CA PRO A 13 -0.65 -1.93 2.97
C PRO A 13 -1.52 -3.19 2.83
N VAL A 14 -2.38 -3.45 3.80
CA VAL A 14 -3.29 -4.61 3.76
C VAL A 14 -4.73 -4.15 3.93
N GLY A 15 -5.58 -4.48 2.94
CA GLY A 15 -7.01 -4.17 2.94
C GLY A 15 -7.90 -5.41 2.79
N SER A 16 -7.31 -6.59 2.57
CA SER A 16 -8.01 -7.87 2.45
C SER A 16 -7.11 -9.03 2.83
N ARG A 17 -7.68 -10.22 3.01
CA ARG A 17 -6.92 -11.45 3.28
C ARG A 17 -5.96 -11.81 2.14
N GLU A 18 -6.38 -11.59 0.88
CA GLU A 18 -5.52 -11.78 -0.29
C GLU A 18 -4.30 -10.84 -0.27
N SER A 19 -4.50 -9.58 0.18
CA SER A 19 -3.40 -8.62 0.32
C SER A 19 -2.48 -8.98 1.48
N LEU A 20 -3.00 -9.56 2.57
CA LEU A 20 -2.19 -10.08 3.68
C LEU A 20 -1.28 -11.21 3.20
N ALA A 21 -1.87 -12.23 2.56
CA ALA A 21 -1.11 -13.34 2.00
C ALA A 21 -0.05 -12.87 0.99
N ALA A 22 -0.38 -11.90 0.14
CA ALA A 22 0.55 -11.31 -0.82
C ALA A 22 1.70 -10.55 -0.15
N ALA A 23 1.44 -9.81 0.93
CA ALA A 23 2.47 -9.11 1.71
C ALA A 23 3.46 -10.08 2.36
N ILE A 24 2.94 -11.16 2.97
CA ILE A 24 3.74 -12.25 3.55
C ILE A 24 4.62 -12.90 2.46
N GLN A 25 4.01 -13.28 1.36
CA GLN A 25 4.67 -13.94 0.23
C GLN A 25 5.77 -13.06 -0.39
N ALA A 26 5.57 -11.75 -0.44
CA ALA A 26 6.55 -10.80 -0.96
C ALA A 26 7.70 -10.49 0.02
N GLY A 27 7.60 -10.93 1.28
CA GLY A 27 8.61 -10.73 2.31
C GLY A 27 8.54 -9.35 2.96
N ALA A 28 7.35 -8.79 3.18
CA ALA A 28 7.18 -7.59 3.97
C ALA A 28 7.69 -7.80 5.41
N ASP A 29 8.24 -6.75 6.03
CA ASP A 29 8.69 -6.82 7.44
C ASP A 29 7.56 -6.46 8.40
N SER A 30 6.61 -5.68 7.90
CA SER A 30 5.41 -5.32 8.64
C SER A 30 4.24 -5.07 7.69
N ILE A 31 3.04 -5.15 8.24
CA ILE A 31 1.81 -4.77 7.56
C ILE A 31 1.08 -3.68 8.34
N TYR A 32 0.32 -2.84 7.64
CA TYR A 32 -0.64 -1.97 8.30
C TYR A 32 -2.03 -2.11 7.67
N PHE A 33 -3.03 -2.13 8.52
CA PHE A 33 -4.41 -2.34 8.13
C PHE A 33 -5.35 -1.52 9.00
N GLY A 34 -6.62 -1.46 8.63
CA GLY A 34 -7.68 -0.83 9.42
C GLY A 34 -8.86 -1.77 9.58
N ILE A 35 -9.66 -1.53 10.59
CA ILE A 35 -10.98 -2.12 10.76
C ILE A 35 -12.06 -1.11 10.36
N GLU A 36 -13.33 -1.47 10.39
CA GLU A 36 -14.47 -0.70 9.87
C GLU A 36 -14.56 0.75 10.34
N LYS A 37 -14.02 1.08 11.53
CA LYS A 37 -14.18 2.40 12.16
C LYS A 37 -12.83 2.97 12.60
N LEU A 38 -12.81 4.29 12.83
CA LEU A 38 -11.67 5.07 13.33
C LEU A 38 -10.38 4.95 12.50
N THR A 39 -10.50 4.65 11.21
CA THR A 39 -9.39 4.58 10.26
C THR A 39 -9.63 5.47 9.04
N MET A 40 -8.57 6.08 8.51
CA MET A 40 -8.62 7.02 7.36
C MET A 40 -9.15 6.42 6.05
N ARG A 41 -9.41 5.13 5.98
CA ARG A 41 -9.92 4.41 4.81
C ARG A 41 -11.15 3.55 5.16
N ALA A 42 -11.90 3.89 6.19
CA ALA A 42 -13.04 3.12 6.66
C ALA A 42 -14.04 2.73 5.55
N HIS A 43 -14.31 3.64 4.59
CA HIS A 43 -15.27 3.39 3.51
C HIS A 43 -14.68 2.80 2.22
N SER A 44 -13.35 2.66 2.09
CA SER A 44 -12.75 2.31 0.79
C SER A 44 -11.87 1.07 0.79
N ALA A 45 -11.48 0.56 1.96
CA ALA A 45 -10.47 -0.49 2.01
C ALA A 45 -10.50 -1.36 3.26
N SER A 46 -11.53 -1.31 4.09
CA SER A 46 -11.56 -2.13 5.30
C SER A 46 -12.58 -3.26 5.15
N THR A 47 -12.05 -4.48 5.04
CA THR A 47 -12.85 -5.71 5.09
C THR A 47 -12.70 -6.41 6.44
N PHE A 48 -11.87 -5.86 7.34
CA PHE A 48 -11.58 -6.44 8.65
C PHE A 48 -12.43 -5.84 9.75
N THR A 49 -12.70 -6.65 10.76
CA THR A 49 -13.44 -6.31 11.97
C THR A 49 -12.56 -6.49 13.21
N ILE A 50 -13.06 -6.17 14.39
CA ILE A 50 -12.38 -6.45 15.67
C ILE A 50 -12.09 -7.95 15.83
N ASP A 51 -13.00 -8.81 15.38
CA ASP A 51 -12.87 -10.27 15.49
C ASP A 51 -11.70 -10.83 14.67
N ASP A 52 -11.30 -10.15 13.58
CA ASP A 52 -10.17 -10.56 12.75
C ASP A 52 -8.79 -10.29 13.38
N LEU A 53 -8.71 -9.42 14.40
CA LEU A 53 -7.43 -8.93 14.94
C LEU A 53 -6.53 -10.07 15.42
N ARG A 54 -7.11 -11.06 16.14
CA ARG A 54 -6.35 -12.21 16.66
C ARG A 54 -5.78 -13.08 15.54
N ASP A 55 -6.57 -13.33 14.50
CA ASP A 55 -6.11 -14.16 13.39
C ASP A 55 -5.04 -13.46 12.57
N ILE A 56 -5.17 -12.15 12.36
CA ILE A 56 -4.15 -11.34 11.65
C ILE A 56 -2.86 -11.30 12.45
N ALA A 57 -2.93 -11.03 13.76
CA ALA A 57 -1.76 -10.98 14.63
C ALA A 57 -1.02 -12.32 14.65
N ARG A 58 -1.76 -13.43 14.83
CA ARG A 58 -1.19 -14.77 14.81
C ARG A 58 -0.50 -15.11 13.48
N GLU A 59 -1.18 -14.85 12.35
CA GLU A 59 -0.63 -15.11 11.02
C GLU A 59 0.65 -14.29 10.75
N CYS A 60 0.68 -13.04 11.20
CA CYS A 60 1.87 -12.21 11.13
C CYS A 60 3.00 -12.76 12.00
N ASP A 61 2.72 -13.15 13.25
CA ASP A 61 3.71 -13.68 14.19
C ASP A 61 4.32 -15.00 13.68
N GLU A 62 3.49 -15.91 13.16
CA GLU A 62 3.93 -17.17 12.53
C GLU A 62 4.96 -16.98 11.40
N HIS A 63 4.93 -15.82 10.75
CA HIS A 63 5.85 -15.45 9.67
C HIS A 63 6.91 -14.41 10.08
N GLY A 64 6.96 -14.04 11.36
CA GLY A 64 7.92 -13.04 11.87
C GLY A 64 7.68 -11.62 11.35
N ILE A 65 6.44 -11.27 11.01
CA ILE A 65 6.01 -9.98 10.46
C ILE A 65 5.27 -9.19 11.54
N LYS A 66 5.57 -7.89 11.66
CA LYS A 66 4.85 -7.02 12.60
C LYS A 66 3.49 -6.60 12.03
N SER A 67 2.49 -6.48 12.90
CA SER A 67 1.14 -6.04 12.54
C SER A 67 0.82 -4.69 13.16
N TYR A 68 0.35 -3.73 12.34
CA TYR A 68 0.02 -2.38 12.80
C TYR A 68 -1.43 -2.01 12.48
N LEU A 69 -2.21 -1.72 13.52
CA LEU A 69 -3.60 -1.31 13.39
C LEU A 69 -3.71 0.21 13.26
N THR A 70 -4.38 0.70 12.23
CA THR A 70 -4.64 2.14 12.10
C THR A 70 -5.86 2.57 12.91
N VAL A 71 -5.64 3.45 13.89
CA VAL A 71 -6.66 4.22 14.64
C VAL A 71 -6.28 5.69 14.49
N ASN A 72 -6.30 6.17 13.25
CA ASN A 72 -5.66 7.43 12.87
C ASN A 72 -6.62 8.50 12.32
N THR A 73 -7.89 8.42 12.67
CA THR A 73 -8.86 9.50 12.48
C THR A 73 -8.82 10.48 13.64
N ILE A 74 -9.45 11.66 13.48
CA ILE A 74 -9.77 12.55 14.59
C ILE A 74 -10.84 11.85 15.45
N ILE A 75 -10.66 11.89 16.76
CA ILE A 75 -11.55 11.27 17.74
C ILE A 75 -12.48 12.33 18.34
N TYR A 76 -13.79 12.11 18.28
CA TYR A 76 -14.77 12.92 18.98
C TYR A 76 -15.12 12.31 20.34
N GLY A 77 -15.71 13.10 21.23
CA GLY A 77 -16.06 12.62 22.58
C GLY A 77 -16.91 11.34 22.58
N GLU A 78 -17.82 11.21 21.62
CA GLU A 78 -18.65 10.02 21.40
C GLU A 78 -17.89 8.78 20.92
N ASP A 79 -16.72 8.95 20.34
CA ASP A 79 -15.89 7.84 19.84
C ASP A 79 -15.01 7.22 20.94
N ILE A 80 -14.83 7.89 22.07
CA ILE A 80 -13.89 7.48 23.13
C ILE A 80 -14.14 6.05 23.63
N PRO A 81 -15.40 5.64 23.91
CA PRO A 81 -15.64 4.25 24.35
C PRO A 81 -15.23 3.22 23.28
N LEU A 82 -15.56 3.45 22.02
CA LEU A 82 -15.19 2.56 20.92
C LEU A 82 -13.67 2.55 20.69
N MET A 83 -13.01 3.70 20.82
CA MET A 83 -11.56 3.79 20.72
C MET A 83 -10.86 2.95 21.79
N HIS A 84 -11.34 2.99 23.03
CA HIS A 84 -10.84 2.12 24.11
C HIS A 84 -11.04 0.65 23.78
N GLU A 85 -12.24 0.24 23.33
CA GLU A 85 -12.56 -1.13 22.94
C GLU A 85 -11.61 -1.65 21.86
N ILE A 86 -11.38 -0.86 20.81
CA ILE A 86 -10.49 -1.23 19.71
C ILE A 86 -9.04 -1.40 20.19
N ILE A 87 -8.53 -0.48 21.02
CA ILE A 87 -7.14 -0.56 21.51
C ILE A 87 -6.96 -1.75 22.46
N ASP A 88 -7.92 -1.97 23.36
CA ASP A 88 -7.87 -3.12 24.27
C ASP A 88 -7.92 -4.45 23.51
N ALA A 89 -8.78 -4.54 22.49
CA ALA A 89 -8.85 -5.71 21.61
C ALA A 89 -7.55 -5.93 20.82
N ALA A 90 -6.96 -4.86 20.29
CA ALA A 90 -5.68 -4.91 19.57
C ALA A 90 -4.56 -5.44 20.47
N LYS A 91 -4.47 -4.92 21.71
CA LYS A 91 -3.51 -5.39 22.71
C LYS A 91 -3.72 -6.85 23.08
N ALA A 92 -4.97 -7.23 23.36
CA ALA A 92 -5.32 -8.61 23.71
C ALA A 92 -5.07 -9.60 22.55
N ALA A 93 -5.17 -9.14 21.32
CA ALA A 93 -4.87 -9.93 20.12
C ALA A 93 -3.37 -10.07 19.82
N GLY A 94 -2.50 -9.27 20.45
CA GLY A 94 -1.07 -9.26 20.17
C GLY A 94 -0.67 -8.41 18.95
N ILE A 95 -1.47 -7.42 18.59
CA ILE A 95 -1.11 -6.43 17.55
C ILE A 95 0.16 -5.68 18.00
N SER A 96 1.15 -5.60 17.13
CA SER A 96 2.47 -5.04 17.46
C SER A 96 2.40 -3.55 17.84
N ALA A 97 1.70 -2.72 17.04
CA ALA A 97 1.53 -1.31 17.36
C ALA A 97 0.21 -0.73 16.81
N VAL A 98 -0.18 0.43 17.33
CA VAL A 98 -1.30 1.24 16.84
C VAL A 98 -0.77 2.48 16.13
N ILE A 99 -1.20 2.72 14.89
CA ILE A 99 -0.87 3.94 14.14
C ILE A 99 -1.88 5.01 14.50
N ALA A 100 -1.43 6.08 15.17
CA ALA A 100 -2.27 7.12 15.77
C ALA A 100 -1.97 8.52 15.23
N SER A 101 -2.99 9.38 15.21
CA SER A 101 -2.85 10.83 14.95
C SER A 101 -3.52 11.69 16.01
N ASP A 102 -4.43 11.13 16.80
CA ASP A 102 -5.13 11.83 17.87
C ASP A 102 -4.47 11.58 19.23
N VAL A 103 -4.33 12.64 20.01
CA VAL A 103 -3.70 12.57 21.35
C VAL A 103 -4.46 11.62 22.27
N ALA A 104 -5.81 11.52 22.15
CA ALA A 104 -6.59 10.59 22.96
C ALA A 104 -6.16 9.13 22.71
N VAL A 105 -5.92 8.76 21.44
CA VAL A 105 -5.41 7.42 21.07
C VAL A 105 -4.02 7.19 21.65
N MET A 106 -3.08 8.14 21.44
CA MET A 106 -1.70 8.02 21.92
C MET A 106 -1.65 7.86 23.46
N THR A 107 -2.38 8.72 24.16
CA THR A 107 -2.42 8.72 25.64
C THR A 107 -3.02 7.41 26.17
N TYR A 108 -4.08 6.91 25.54
CA TYR A 108 -4.69 5.66 25.99
C TYR A 108 -3.80 4.45 25.68
N CYS A 109 -3.20 4.39 24.50
CA CYS A 109 -2.22 3.36 24.16
C CYS A 109 -1.08 3.29 25.18
N ASN A 110 -0.47 4.43 25.53
CA ASN A 110 0.59 4.49 26.54
C ASN A 110 0.11 4.04 27.92
N LYS A 111 -1.11 4.44 28.31
CA LYS A 111 -1.72 4.03 29.59
C LYS A 111 -1.88 2.51 29.69
N VAL A 112 -2.28 1.84 28.60
CA VAL A 112 -2.46 0.39 28.58
C VAL A 112 -1.21 -0.37 28.17
N GLY A 113 -0.12 0.32 27.80
CA GLY A 113 1.15 -0.27 27.35
C GLY A 113 1.07 -0.88 25.96
N GLN A 114 0.30 -0.28 25.05
CA GLN A 114 0.27 -0.61 23.63
C GLN A 114 1.25 0.31 22.89
N GLU A 115 2.14 -0.26 22.06
CA GLU A 115 3.07 0.53 21.24
C GLU A 115 2.33 1.44 20.25
N VAL A 116 2.86 2.64 20.04
CA VAL A 116 2.30 3.65 19.15
C VAL A 116 3.30 3.98 18.04
N HIS A 117 2.82 4.03 16.80
CA HIS A 117 3.47 4.67 15.68
C HIS A 117 2.70 5.95 15.31
N LEU A 118 3.40 7.02 15.01
CA LEU A 118 2.73 8.27 14.63
C LEU A 118 2.26 8.22 13.19
N SER A 119 1.10 8.83 12.94
CA SER A 119 0.54 8.90 11.59
C SER A 119 0.98 10.18 10.86
N THR A 120 1.04 10.11 9.53
CA THR A 120 1.40 11.25 8.66
C THR A 120 0.49 12.48 8.84
N GLN A 121 -0.72 12.31 9.38
CA GLN A 121 -1.65 13.43 9.66
C GLN A 121 -1.11 14.42 10.70
N LEU A 122 -0.11 14.05 11.48
CA LEU A 122 0.56 14.96 12.42
C LEU A 122 1.47 15.97 11.71
N ASN A 123 1.87 15.68 10.46
CA ASN A 123 2.68 16.55 9.62
C ASN A 123 3.99 17.00 10.30
N ILE A 124 4.67 16.04 10.93
CA ILE A 124 5.94 16.30 11.63
C ILE A 124 7.00 16.66 10.58
N SER A 125 7.54 17.89 10.69
CA SER A 125 8.43 18.48 9.68
C SER A 125 9.66 19.17 10.25
N ASN A 126 9.89 19.05 11.55
CA ASN A 126 11.07 19.60 12.23
C ASN A 126 11.36 18.83 13.52
N ILE A 127 12.56 19.06 14.07
CA ILE A 127 13.02 18.33 15.24
C ILE A 127 12.21 18.67 16.51
N GLU A 128 11.71 19.89 16.66
CA GLU A 128 10.94 20.27 17.84
C GLU A 128 9.62 19.51 17.93
N ALA A 129 8.92 19.38 16.78
CA ALA A 129 7.71 18.56 16.69
C ALA A 129 8.03 17.08 16.94
N LEU A 130 9.13 16.56 16.35
CA LEU A 130 9.56 15.18 16.57
C LEU A 130 9.84 14.94 18.06
N ARG A 131 10.61 15.81 18.73
CA ARG A 131 10.95 15.72 20.16
C ARG A 131 9.69 15.71 21.04
N PHE A 132 8.71 16.57 20.72
CA PHE A 132 7.44 16.57 21.45
C PHE A 132 6.71 15.23 21.31
N TYR A 133 6.61 14.69 20.08
CA TYR A 133 5.87 13.46 19.84
C TYR A 133 6.63 12.18 20.23
N ALA A 134 7.95 12.24 20.40
CA ALA A 134 8.78 11.13 20.84
C ALA A 134 8.37 10.58 22.23
N GLN A 135 7.70 11.40 23.07
CA GLN A 135 7.15 10.93 24.33
C GLN A 135 6.01 9.87 24.18
N PHE A 136 5.43 9.75 23.00
CA PHE A 136 4.30 8.87 22.76
C PHE A 136 4.64 7.64 21.88
N ALA A 137 5.69 7.71 21.09
CA ALA A 137 5.93 6.71 20.05
C ALA A 137 7.41 6.48 19.75
N ASP A 138 7.75 5.28 19.33
CA ASP A 138 9.10 4.87 18.92
C ASP A 138 9.34 5.04 17.41
N VAL A 139 8.27 5.17 16.61
CA VAL A 139 8.34 5.41 15.16
C VAL A 139 7.58 6.67 14.79
N VAL A 140 8.28 7.57 14.09
CA VAL A 140 7.78 8.88 13.69
C VAL A 140 7.68 8.98 12.18
N VAL A 141 6.48 9.23 11.66
CA VAL A 141 6.26 9.50 10.22
C VAL A 141 6.51 10.97 9.94
N LEU A 142 7.50 11.28 9.12
CA LEU A 142 7.75 12.65 8.68
C LEU A 142 6.77 13.07 7.57
N ALA A 143 6.56 14.38 7.46
CA ALA A 143 5.74 15.00 6.43
C ALA A 143 6.28 14.71 5.03
N ARG A 144 5.38 14.48 4.08
CA ARG A 144 5.73 14.13 2.68
C ARG A 144 6.21 15.32 1.86
N GLU A 145 6.09 16.51 2.39
CA GLU A 145 6.53 17.77 1.80
C GLU A 145 8.02 18.04 2.01
N LEU A 146 8.69 17.30 2.90
CA LEU A 146 10.12 17.42 3.17
C LEU A 146 10.97 16.84 2.04
N ASN A 147 12.08 17.51 1.73
CA ASN A 147 13.12 16.91 0.89
C ASN A 147 14.10 16.06 1.74
N MET A 148 14.92 15.26 1.07
CA MET A 148 15.83 14.33 1.76
C MET A 148 16.94 15.03 2.57
N ASP A 149 17.30 16.25 2.24
CA ASP A 149 18.30 17.01 3.02
C ASP A 149 17.71 17.50 4.35
N GLN A 150 16.43 17.91 4.35
CA GLN A 150 15.69 18.24 5.57
C GLN A 150 15.50 17.01 6.46
N VAL A 151 15.20 15.85 5.86
CA VAL A 151 15.08 14.57 6.58
C VAL A 151 16.41 14.17 7.20
N ALA A 152 17.52 14.30 6.46
CA ALA A 152 18.86 14.01 6.96
C ALA A 152 19.25 14.90 8.13
N GLU A 153 18.87 16.18 8.10
CA GLU A 153 19.14 17.12 9.20
C GLU A 153 18.33 16.74 10.46
N ILE A 154 17.06 16.38 10.32
CA ILE A 154 16.25 15.88 11.44
C ILE A 154 16.89 14.61 12.03
N PHE A 155 17.30 13.67 11.17
CA PHE A 155 17.93 12.43 11.63
C PHE A 155 19.26 12.68 12.35
N ARG A 156 20.10 13.58 11.83
CA ARG A 156 21.35 13.99 12.48
C ARG A 156 21.10 14.47 13.92
N GLN A 157 20.08 15.31 14.12
CA GLN A 157 19.72 15.81 15.45
C GLN A 157 19.16 14.71 16.35
N VAL A 158 18.36 13.75 15.81
CA VAL A 158 17.90 12.56 16.56
C VAL A 158 19.11 11.77 17.09
N GLU A 159 20.14 11.58 16.26
CA GLU A 159 21.36 10.85 16.67
C GLU A 159 22.18 11.63 17.70
N GLU A 160 22.44 12.92 17.47
CA GLU A 160 23.26 13.75 18.36
C GLU A 160 22.64 13.96 19.74
N GLU A 161 21.32 14.13 19.80
CA GLU A 161 20.60 14.35 21.05
C GLU A 161 20.11 13.04 21.72
N HIS A 162 20.34 11.88 21.07
CA HIS A 162 19.87 10.57 21.53
C HIS A 162 18.36 10.56 21.85
N ILE A 163 17.54 11.12 20.94
CA ILE A 163 16.09 11.18 21.13
C ILE A 163 15.50 9.78 21.08
N CYS A 164 14.92 9.34 22.20
CA CYS A 164 14.32 8.02 22.37
C CYS A 164 12.80 8.11 22.53
N GLY A 165 12.11 7.05 22.16
CA GLY A 165 10.69 6.86 22.42
C GLY A 165 10.40 6.19 23.77
N PRO A 166 9.13 5.80 24.03
CA PRO A 166 8.72 5.19 25.29
C PRO A 166 9.42 3.85 25.61
N SER A 167 9.88 3.11 24.59
CA SER A 167 10.64 1.87 24.79
C SER A 167 12.08 2.10 25.28
N GLY A 168 12.56 3.33 25.28
CA GLY A 168 13.96 3.69 25.52
C GLY A 168 14.87 3.46 24.30
N GLN A 169 14.33 3.00 23.18
CA GLN A 169 15.06 2.89 21.92
C GLN A 169 15.06 4.22 21.18
N GLN A 170 16.10 4.45 20.39
CA GLN A 170 16.17 5.64 19.56
C GLN A 170 15.02 5.67 18.53
N ILE A 171 14.46 6.86 18.32
CA ILE A 171 13.37 7.08 17.36
C ILE A 171 13.75 6.58 15.96
N ARG A 172 12.86 5.83 15.33
CA ARG A 172 12.96 5.41 13.93
C ARG A 172 12.13 6.33 13.04
N ILE A 173 12.74 6.79 11.96
CA ILE A 173 12.05 7.63 10.97
C ILE A 173 11.33 6.74 9.94
N GLU A 174 10.03 6.97 9.79
CA GLU A 174 9.18 6.38 8.76
C GLU A 174 8.88 7.42 7.67
N MET A 175 8.95 7.01 6.40
CA MET A 175 8.48 7.81 5.27
C MET A 175 7.73 6.94 4.25
N PHE A 176 6.77 7.54 3.55
CA PHE A 176 6.19 6.88 2.39
C PHE A 176 7.24 6.72 1.28
N CYS A 177 7.28 5.54 0.67
CA CYS A 177 8.19 5.25 -0.44
C CYS A 177 7.46 5.02 -1.76
N HIS A 178 6.17 4.63 -1.74
CA HIS A 178 5.42 4.33 -2.94
C HIS A 178 3.92 4.57 -2.77
N GLY A 179 3.26 4.93 -3.88
CA GLY A 179 1.80 4.94 -4.01
C GLY A 179 1.19 6.33 -3.96
N ALA A 180 -0.12 6.38 -3.75
CA ALA A 180 -0.92 7.59 -3.91
C ALA A 180 -0.47 8.75 -3.03
N LEU A 181 -0.21 9.91 -3.66
CA LEU A 181 -0.06 11.18 -2.97
C LEU A 181 -1.41 11.90 -2.83
N CYS A 182 -1.57 12.63 -1.72
CA CYS A 182 -2.71 13.50 -1.52
C CYS A 182 -2.45 14.88 -2.17
N MET A 183 -3.49 15.50 -2.72
CA MET A 183 -3.46 16.89 -3.18
C MET A 183 -3.21 17.88 -2.03
N ALA A 184 -3.75 17.57 -0.86
CA ALA A 184 -3.64 18.37 0.34
C ALA A 184 -2.59 17.81 1.31
N ILE A 185 -2.09 18.66 2.20
CA ILE A 185 -1.37 18.24 3.40
C ILE A 185 -2.21 17.20 4.13
N SER A 186 -1.57 16.13 4.61
CA SER A 186 -2.24 14.97 5.19
C SER A 186 -3.17 15.38 6.35
N GLY A 187 -4.44 14.93 6.28
CA GLY A 187 -5.46 15.22 7.28
C GLY A 187 -6.04 16.64 7.24
N LYS A 188 -5.60 17.53 6.34
CA LYS A 188 -6.05 18.94 6.29
C LYS A 188 -6.96 19.26 5.11
N CYS A 189 -7.56 18.26 4.47
CA CYS A 189 -8.40 18.43 3.29
C CYS A 189 -9.88 18.68 3.65
N TYR A 190 -10.45 19.76 3.12
CA TYR A 190 -11.86 20.13 3.29
C TYR A 190 -12.76 19.72 2.11
N MET A 191 -12.20 19.25 1.00
CA MET A 191 -12.95 19.04 -0.25
C MET A 191 -14.15 18.10 -0.08
N SER A 192 -13.96 16.95 0.57
CA SER A 192 -15.03 15.97 0.76
C SER A 192 -16.09 16.46 1.76
N LEU A 193 -15.66 17.18 2.81
CA LEU A 193 -16.56 17.78 3.79
C LEU A 193 -17.44 18.85 3.12
N HIS A 194 -16.82 19.75 2.34
CA HIS A 194 -17.54 20.80 1.64
C HIS A 194 -18.50 20.26 0.57
N ALA A 195 -18.07 19.29 -0.21
CA ALA A 195 -18.84 18.75 -1.34
C ALA A 195 -19.98 17.81 -0.94
N ALA A 196 -19.87 17.10 0.21
CA ALA A 196 -20.80 16.02 0.55
C ALA A 196 -20.99 15.81 2.07
N ASN A 197 -20.57 16.76 2.90
CA ASN A 197 -20.58 16.64 4.36
C ASN A 197 -19.88 15.36 4.88
N ARG A 198 -18.76 14.96 4.22
CA ARG A 198 -17.97 13.79 4.57
C ARG A 198 -16.55 14.20 4.91
N SER A 199 -16.18 14.10 6.18
CA SER A 199 -14.87 14.55 6.66
C SER A 199 -13.76 13.56 6.28
N ALA A 200 -12.75 14.06 5.54
CA ALA A 200 -11.61 13.24 5.13
C ALA A 200 -10.79 12.74 6.33
N ASN A 201 -10.62 13.55 7.39
CA ASN A 201 -9.92 13.11 8.62
C ASN A 201 -10.78 12.26 9.56
N ARG A 202 -12.02 11.98 9.17
CA ARG A 202 -12.89 10.98 9.82
C ARG A 202 -13.00 9.69 8.98
N GLY A 203 -12.13 9.52 7.98
CA GLY A 203 -12.11 8.32 7.12
C GLY A 203 -13.05 8.36 5.92
N GLU A 204 -13.74 9.48 5.67
CA GLU A 204 -14.81 9.59 4.67
C GLU A 204 -14.41 10.34 3.39
N CYS A 205 -13.14 10.27 3.00
CA CYS A 205 -12.66 10.91 1.78
C CYS A 205 -13.27 10.27 0.52
N ILE A 206 -14.06 11.04 -0.25
CA ILE A 206 -14.67 10.60 -1.53
C ILE A 206 -13.82 10.95 -2.76
N GLN A 207 -12.58 11.37 -2.56
CA GLN A 207 -11.57 11.63 -3.59
C GLN A 207 -12.03 12.60 -4.69
N VAL A 208 -12.73 13.71 -4.33
CA VAL A 208 -13.16 14.76 -5.30
C VAL A 208 -11.98 15.26 -6.15
N CYS A 209 -10.77 15.36 -5.59
CA CYS A 209 -9.57 15.75 -6.31
C CYS A 209 -9.18 14.80 -7.47
N ARG A 210 -9.77 13.60 -7.54
CA ARG A 210 -9.50 12.59 -8.59
C ARG A 210 -10.52 12.64 -9.74
N ARG A 211 -11.45 13.61 -9.72
CA ARG A 211 -12.44 13.82 -10.78
C ARG A 211 -11.89 14.75 -11.87
N SER A 212 -12.46 14.67 -13.05
CA SER A 212 -12.22 15.66 -14.12
C SER A 212 -13.01 16.93 -13.83
N TYR A 213 -12.49 18.08 -14.25
CA TYR A 213 -13.10 19.39 -14.09
C TYR A 213 -13.13 20.13 -15.42
N THR A 214 -14.14 20.98 -15.58
CA THR A 214 -14.29 21.91 -16.72
C THR A 214 -14.51 23.30 -16.16
N ALA A 215 -13.81 24.31 -16.67
CA ALA A 215 -14.07 25.71 -16.37
C ALA A 215 -15.00 26.28 -17.44
N THR A 216 -16.10 26.94 -17.00
CA THR A 216 -17.08 27.55 -17.90
C THR A 216 -17.16 29.05 -17.61
N ASP A 217 -17.07 29.87 -18.66
CA ASP A 217 -17.40 31.29 -18.58
C ASP A 217 -18.91 31.45 -18.41
N ASN A 218 -19.34 32.01 -17.28
CA ASN A 218 -20.74 32.13 -16.93
C ASN A 218 -21.52 33.15 -17.78
N GLU A 219 -20.84 34.10 -18.42
CA GLU A 219 -21.47 35.10 -19.28
C GLU A 219 -21.71 34.60 -20.70
N THR A 220 -20.73 33.87 -21.24
CA THR A 220 -20.76 33.40 -22.63
C THR A 220 -21.11 31.94 -22.79
N GLY A 221 -21.03 31.16 -21.72
CA GLY A 221 -21.17 29.70 -21.75
C GLY A 221 -19.95 28.98 -22.37
N TYR A 222 -18.90 29.72 -22.73
CA TYR A 222 -17.69 29.15 -23.31
C TYR A 222 -16.97 28.26 -22.29
N GLN A 223 -16.64 27.05 -22.71
CA GLN A 223 -15.88 26.11 -21.88
C GLN A 223 -14.39 26.16 -22.26
N LEU A 224 -13.56 26.53 -21.30
CA LEU A 224 -12.11 26.44 -21.44
C LEU A 224 -11.68 24.98 -21.59
N GLY A 225 -11.05 24.66 -22.70
CA GLY A 225 -10.31 23.42 -22.87
C GLY A 225 -9.07 23.46 -21.95
N ILE A 226 -9.09 22.68 -20.89
CA ILE A 226 -7.93 22.50 -20.02
C ILE A 226 -7.22 21.26 -20.52
N ASP A 227 -5.95 21.36 -20.92
CA ASP A 227 -5.14 20.24 -21.44
C ASP A 227 -5.09 19.06 -20.48
N ASN A 228 -5.10 19.31 -19.19
CA ASN A 228 -5.22 18.29 -18.16
C ASN A 228 -6.48 18.48 -17.33
N LYS A 229 -7.52 17.70 -17.62
CA LYS A 229 -8.79 17.73 -16.87
C LYS A 229 -8.67 17.31 -15.38
N TYR A 230 -7.59 16.64 -15.01
CA TYR A 230 -7.35 16.13 -13.65
C TYR A 230 -6.42 17.06 -12.86
N ILE A 231 -6.67 18.34 -12.90
CA ILE A 231 -5.85 19.44 -12.34
C ILE A 231 -5.51 19.31 -10.85
N MET A 232 -6.22 18.46 -10.11
CA MET A 232 -6.00 18.21 -8.69
C MET A 232 -5.63 16.75 -8.38
N SER A 233 -5.33 15.94 -9.40
CA SER A 233 -4.99 14.53 -9.23
C SER A 233 -3.48 14.31 -9.36
N PRO A 234 -2.71 14.35 -8.25
CA PRO A 234 -1.26 14.11 -8.34
C PRO A 234 -0.96 12.70 -8.83
N LYS A 235 0.18 12.56 -9.52
CA LYS A 235 0.79 11.27 -9.82
C LYS A 235 1.14 10.53 -8.53
N ASP A 236 1.36 9.24 -8.63
CA ASP A 236 1.75 8.41 -7.48
C ASP A 236 3.25 8.56 -7.20
N LEU A 237 3.61 8.60 -5.91
CA LEU A 237 5.00 8.62 -5.45
C LEU A 237 5.71 7.33 -5.85
N LYS A 238 6.95 7.43 -6.33
CA LYS A 238 7.84 6.31 -6.60
C LYS A 238 9.29 6.69 -6.26
N THR A 239 9.87 6.04 -5.27
CA THR A 239 11.21 6.38 -4.77
C THR A 239 12.27 5.30 -5.04
N VAL A 240 11.91 4.23 -5.73
CA VAL A 240 12.80 3.07 -5.95
C VAL A 240 14.14 3.47 -6.58
N ARG A 241 14.16 4.48 -7.45
CA ARG A 241 15.38 4.93 -8.13
C ARG A 241 16.36 5.71 -7.24
N PHE A 242 15.91 6.21 -6.08
CA PHE A 242 16.74 6.95 -5.11
C PHE A 242 16.54 6.47 -3.67
N ILE A 243 16.18 5.20 -3.51
CA ILE A 243 15.97 4.57 -2.20
C ILE A 243 17.24 4.64 -1.34
N ASP A 244 18.42 4.58 -1.97
CA ASP A 244 19.72 4.74 -1.32
C ASP A 244 19.88 6.11 -0.66
N ARG A 245 19.35 7.17 -1.28
CA ARG A 245 19.32 8.52 -0.68
C ARG A 245 18.42 8.57 0.54
N MET A 246 17.24 7.95 0.49
CA MET A 246 16.36 7.84 1.67
C MET A 246 17.03 7.08 2.82
N MET A 247 17.68 5.94 2.52
CA MET A 247 18.42 5.16 3.52
C MET A 247 19.55 5.98 4.17
N LYS A 248 20.31 6.75 3.37
CA LYS A 248 21.38 7.65 3.84
C LYS A 248 20.84 8.80 4.68
N SER A 249 19.64 9.30 4.37
CA SER A 249 18.97 10.37 5.13
C SER A 249 18.35 9.90 6.45
N GLY A 250 18.56 8.63 6.83
CA GLY A 250 18.11 8.11 8.13
C GLY A 250 16.74 7.46 8.12
N VAL A 251 16.07 7.30 6.96
CA VAL A 251 14.82 6.55 6.89
C VAL A 251 15.07 5.07 7.20
N ARG A 252 14.27 4.52 8.12
CA ARG A 252 14.36 3.12 8.56
C ARG A 252 13.08 2.33 8.28
N VAL A 253 11.92 3.01 8.18
CA VAL A 253 10.65 2.37 7.87
C VAL A 253 10.11 2.96 6.56
N PHE A 254 9.95 2.11 5.55
CA PHE A 254 9.53 2.46 4.20
C PHE A 254 8.08 2.03 4.00
N LYS A 255 7.17 3.00 4.03
CA LYS A 255 5.73 2.74 3.96
C LYS A 255 5.21 2.80 2.54
N ILE A 256 4.47 1.76 2.15
CA ILE A 256 3.78 1.70 0.87
C ILE A 256 2.32 2.15 1.08
N GLU A 257 1.84 3.13 0.32
CA GLU A 257 0.40 3.48 0.31
C GLU A 257 -0.35 2.58 -0.67
N GLY A 258 -1.48 2.02 -0.25
CA GLY A 258 -2.26 1.18 -1.16
C GLY A 258 -3.25 0.20 -0.53
N ARG A 259 -3.84 0.47 0.65
CA ARG A 259 -4.81 -0.43 1.31
C ARG A 259 -6.01 -0.82 0.43
N ALA A 260 -6.41 0.04 -0.50
CA ALA A 260 -7.48 -0.24 -1.46
C ALA A 260 -6.98 -0.91 -2.77
N ARG A 261 -5.73 -1.37 -2.81
CA ARG A 261 -5.14 -2.02 -3.99
C ARG A 261 -5.27 -3.53 -3.92
N GLY A 262 -5.23 -4.17 -5.08
CA GLY A 262 -5.25 -5.63 -5.19
C GLY A 262 -3.97 -6.28 -4.66
N PRO A 263 -4.02 -7.60 -4.41
CA PRO A 263 -2.88 -8.36 -3.88
C PRO A 263 -1.66 -8.33 -4.83
N GLU A 264 -1.87 -8.29 -6.15
CA GLU A 264 -0.81 -8.16 -7.15
C GLU A 264 0.01 -6.86 -7.00
N TYR A 265 -0.66 -5.76 -6.63
CA TYR A 265 0.02 -4.50 -6.32
C TYR A 265 0.90 -4.65 -5.07
N VAL A 266 0.33 -5.20 -3.99
CA VAL A 266 1.06 -5.38 -2.74
C VAL A 266 2.28 -6.26 -2.96
N TYR A 267 2.11 -7.41 -3.61
CA TYR A 267 3.19 -8.34 -3.94
C TYR A 267 4.31 -7.67 -4.74
N THR A 268 3.96 -7.04 -5.86
CA THR A 268 4.94 -6.46 -6.78
C THR A 268 5.71 -5.31 -6.14
N VAL A 269 5.00 -4.39 -5.46
CA VAL A 269 5.64 -3.22 -4.85
C VAL A 269 6.55 -3.63 -3.70
N VAL A 270 6.08 -4.47 -2.76
CA VAL A 270 6.90 -4.95 -1.65
C VAL A 270 8.17 -5.63 -2.17
N LYS A 271 8.04 -6.52 -3.14
CA LYS A 271 9.17 -7.27 -3.70
C LYS A 271 10.21 -6.36 -4.35
N CYS A 272 9.78 -5.38 -5.17
CA CYS A 272 10.69 -4.41 -5.78
C CYS A 272 11.46 -3.58 -4.74
N TYR A 273 10.80 -3.12 -3.69
CA TYR A 273 11.46 -2.32 -2.65
C TYR A 273 12.38 -3.16 -1.75
N LYS A 274 12.03 -4.40 -1.43
CA LYS A 274 12.93 -5.34 -0.72
C LYS A 274 14.20 -5.60 -1.54
N GLU A 275 14.04 -5.90 -2.82
CA GLU A 275 15.18 -6.12 -3.75
C GLU A 275 16.03 -4.85 -3.88
N ALA A 276 15.42 -3.66 -3.96
CA ALA A 276 16.14 -2.40 -4.09
C ALA A 276 16.96 -2.07 -2.83
N ILE A 277 16.39 -2.22 -1.63
CA ILE A 277 17.13 -2.05 -0.36
C ILE A 277 18.29 -3.03 -0.29
N GLN A 278 18.06 -4.32 -0.59
CA GLN A 278 19.11 -5.33 -0.59
C GLN A 278 20.22 -4.96 -1.58
N ALA A 279 19.86 -4.51 -2.77
CA ALA A 279 20.85 -4.10 -3.78
C ALA A 279 21.71 -2.90 -3.33
N VAL A 280 21.15 -1.95 -2.58
CA VAL A 280 21.93 -0.86 -1.98
C VAL A 280 22.93 -1.40 -0.96
N LEU A 281 22.52 -2.35 -0.13
CA LEU A 281 23.39 -2.96 0.89
C LEU A 281 24.52 -3.80 0.27
N ASP A 282 24.22 -4.51 -0.81
CA ASP A 282 25.16 -5.37 -1.54
C ASP A 282 26.06 -4.59 -2.52
N GLY A 283 25.79 -3.30 -2.74
CA GLY A 283 26.51 -2.47 -3.72
C GLY A 283 26.17 -2.81 -5.18
N THR A 284 25.00 -3.42 -5.42
CA THR A 284 24.51 -3.82 -6.77
C THR A 284 23.34 -2.96 -7.25
N PHE A 285 23.18 -1.76 -6.71
CA PHE A 285 22.12 -0.81 -7.06
C PHE A 285 22.46 -0.06 -8.34
N THR A 286 22.36 -0.74 -9.50
CA THR A 286 22.71 -0.23 -10.83
C THR A 286 21.51 0.38 -11.57
N GLU A 287 21.76 1.13 -12.65
CA GLU A 287 20.66 1.72 -13.46
C GLU A 287 19.82 0.63 -14.14
N GLU A 288 20.44 -0.46 -14.60
CA GLU A 288 19.74 -1.59 -15.23
C GLU A 288 18.74 -2.22 -14.27
N ARG A 289 19.10 -2.40 -13.00
CA ARG A 289 18.17 -2.91 -11.98
C ARG A 289 17.06 -1.92 -11.65
N LYS A 290 17.37 -0.62 -11.63
CA LYS A 290 16.36 0.42 -11.46
C LYS A 290 15.33 0.40 -12.60
N ASP A 291 15.79 0.22 -13.84
CA ASP A 291 14.92 0.11 -15.02
C ASP A 291 14.05 -1.16 -14.96
N GLU A 292 14.59 -2.28 -14.47
CA GLU A 292 13.82 -3.50 -14.24
C GLU A 292 12.70 -3.29 -13.20
N TRP A 293 13.02 -2.68 -12.06
CA TRP A 293 11.99 -2.37 -11.05
C TRP A 293 10.96 -1.37 -11.55
N ASP A 294 11.37 -0.37 -12.31
CA ASP A 294 10.46 0.60 -12.94
C ASP A 294 9.47 -0.10 -13.87
N ALA A 295 9.94 -1.02 -14.71
CA ALA A 295 9.10 -1.80 -15.61
C ALA A 295 8.10 -2.68 -14.82
N ARG A 296 8.55 -3.35 -13.77
CA ARG A 296 7.69 -4.17 -12.90
C ARG A 296 6.66 -3.33 -12.15
N LEU A 297 7.05 -2.19 -11.58
CA LEU A 297 6.13 -1.28 -10.89
C LEU A 297 5.09 -0.66 -11.83
N ALA A 298 5.42 -0.50 -13.11
CA ALA A 298 4.49 -0.02 -14.12
C ALA A 298 3.40 -1.03 -14.49
N THR A 299 3.58 -2.34 -14.26
CA THR A 299 2.57 -3.35 -14.57
C THR A 299 1.35 -3.31 -13.65
N VAL A 300 1.51 -2.80 -12.43
CA VAL A 300 0.43 -2.73 -11.44
C VAL A 300 -0.17 -1.33 -11.36
N PHE A 301 -1.31 -1.20 -10.68
CA PHE A 301 -2.04 0.06 -10.60
C PHE A 301 -1.15 1.24 -10.22
N ASN A 302 -1.15 2.29 -11.05
CA ASN A 302 -0.52 3.58 -10.79
C ASN A 302 -1.25 4.70 -11.54
N ARG A 303 -0.95 5.96 -11.18
CA ARG A 303 -1.45 7.17 -11.85
C ARG A 303 -0.35 7.95 -12.57
N GLY A 304 0.63 7.24 -13.13
CA GLY A 304 1.92 7.80 -13.47
C GLY A 304 2.74 8.03 -12.22
N PHE A 305 4.04 8.18 -12.38
CA PHE A 305 4.98 8.28 -11.26
C PHE A 305 5.70 9.61 -11.24
N TRP A 306 6.07 10.05 -10.03
CA TRP A 306 6.99 11.15 -9.77
C TRP A 306 7.68 10.96 -8.41
N ASP A 307 8.72 11.78 -8.15
CA ASP A 307 9.55 11.64 -6.95
C ASP A 307 8.97 12.32 -5.69
N GLY A 308 7.77 12.88 -5.81
CA GLY A 308 7.23 13.74 -4.76
C GLY A 308 8.10 15.00 -4.60
N TYR A 309 8.14 15.54 -3.40
CA TYR A 309 9.01 16.67 -3.05
C TYR A 309 10.39 16.23 -2.54
N TYR A 310 10.65 14.94 -2.48
CA TYR A 310 11.80 14.34 -1.79
C TYR A 310 13.15 14.73 -2.39
N GLN A 311 13.20 15.02 -3.69
CA GLN A 311 14.41 15.47 -4.36
C GLN A 311 14.51 17.00 -4.51
N GLY A 312 13.62 17.77 -3.87
CA GLY A 312 13.61 19.24 -3.87
C GLY A 312 12.77 19.86 -4.98
N GLN A 313 11.87 19.11 -5.61
CA GLN A 313 10.92 19.67 -6.57
C GLN A 313 10.02 20.73 -5.90
N LEU A 314 9.81 21.85 -6.60
CA LEU A 314 8.98 22.96 -6.12
C LEU A 314 7.52 22.87 -6.61
N MET A 315 7.28 22.11 -7.68
CA MET A 315 5.97 21.97 -8.31
C MET A 315 5.55 20.50 -8.32
N GLY A 316 4.25 20.25 -8.07
CA GLY A 316 3.67 18.91 -8.17
C GLY A 316 3.48 18.46 -9.61
N GLU A 317 3.40 17.16 -9.82
CA GLU A 317 3.06 16.55 -11.09
C GLU A 317 1.67 15.91 -11.06
N TRP A 318 0.90 16.11 -12.13
CA TRP A 318 -0.50 15.74 -12.22
C TRP A 318 -0.73 14.56 -13.16
N ASN A 319 -1.68 13.71 -12.81
CA ASN A 319 -2.13 12.64 -13.70
C ASN A 319 -2.94 13.23 -14.86
N LYS A 320 -2.72 12.73 -16.08
CA LYS A 320 -3.46 13.14 -17.29
C LYS A 320 -4.71 12.30 -17.56
N ASN A 321 -4.77 11.07 -17.04
CA ASN A 321 -5.79 10.09 -17.36
C ASN A 321 -6.67 9.74 -16.14
N TYR A 322 -7.88 9.27 -16.39
CA TYR A 322 -8.73 8.67 -15.35
C TYR A 322 -8.27 7.23 -15.08
N GLY A 323 -8.25 6.86 -13.80
CA GLY A 323 -8.01 5.48 -13.42
C GLY A 323 -6.53 5.10 -13.33
N SER A 324 -6.20 3.95 -13.91
CA SER A 324 -4.86 3.37 -13.86
C SER A 324 -4.09 3.63 -15.14
N ASN A 325 -2.80 3.95 -14.99
CA ASN A 325 -1.82 4.00 -16.07
C ASN A 325 -0.96 2.72 -16.13
N ALA A 326 -1.42 1.65 -15.48
CA ALA A 326 -0.71 0.37 -15.53
C ALA A 326 -0.57 -0.14 -16.97
N THR A 327 0.58 -0.72 -17.27
CA THR A 327 0.87 -1.31 -18.58
C THR A 327 0.15 -2.63 -18.82
N GLU A 328 -0.33 -3.26 -17.73
CA GLU A 328 -1.13 -4.49 -17.76
C GLU A 328 -2.47 -4.29 -17.07
N ARG A 329 -3.49 -4.98 -17.57
CA ARG A 329 -4.80 -5.09 -16.93
C ARG A 329 -5.15 -6.54 -16.66
N LYS A 330 -5.84 -6.81 -15.57
CA LYS A 330 -6.36 -8.15 -15.26
C LYS A 330 -7.79 -8.31 -15.76
N VAL A 331 -8.01 -9.36 -16.51
CA VAL A 331 -9.33 -9.75 -17.04
C VAL A 331 -9.77 -11.02 -16.29
N TYR A 332 -10.92 -10.94 -15.64
CA TYR A 332 -11.43 -12.07 -14.86
C TYR A 332 -11.79 -13.23 -15.78
N ILE A 333 -11.34 -14.42 -15.42
CA ILE A 333 -11.60 -15.68 -16.14
C ILE A 333 -12.52 -16.61 -15.34
N GLY A 334 -12.18 -16.86 -14.06
CA GLY A 334 -12.96 -17.81 -13.28
C GLY A 334 -12.36 -18.15 -11.93
N LYS A 335 -12.68 -19.33 -11.44
CA LYS A 335 -12.32 -19.78 -10.08
C LYS A 335 -11.67 -21.14 -10.08
N GLY A 336 -10.73 -21.32 -9.14
CA GLY A 336 -10.15 -22.61 -8.79
C GLY A 336 -11.20 -23.58 -8.29
N VAL A 337 -11.10 -24.82 -8.73
CA VAL A 337 -11.97 -25.94 -8.32
C VAL A 337 -11.19 -26.93 -7.48
N LYS A 338 -10.04 -27.39 -8.00
CA LYS A 338 -9.25 -28.43 -7.37
C LYS A 338 -7.76 -28.30 -7.75
N TYR A 339 -6.91 -28.67 -6.82
CA TYR A 339 -5.48 -28.80 -7.07
C TYR A 339 -5.04 -30.27 -7.00
N PHE A 340 -4.32 -30.70 -8.01
CA PHE A 340 -3.76 -32.06 -8.13
C PHE A 340 -2.27 -32.02 -7.76
N SER A 341 -1.98 -32.17 -6.48
CA SER A 341 -0.64 -31.96 -5.92
C SER A 341 0.45 -32.86 -6.52
N LYS A 342 0.10 -34.08 -6.95
CA LYS A 342 1.07 -35.01 -7.60
C LYS A 342 1.46 -34.58 -9.02
N LEU A 343 0.60 -33.82 -9.68
CA LEU A 343 0.79 -33.36 -11.06
C LEU A 343 1.26 -31.88 -11.14
N GLY A 344 1.14 -31.12 -10.05
CA GLY A 344 1.39 -29.67 -10.08
C GLY A 344 0.39 -28.92 -10.95
N VAL A 345 -0.88 -29.37 -10.99
CA VAL A 345 -1.91 -28.83 -11.88
C VAL A 345 -3.11 -28.37 -11.08
N ALA A 346 -3.69 -27.24 -11.46
CA ALA A 346 -4.94 -26.74 -10.90
C ALA A 346 -6.06 -26.72 -11.95
N GLU A 347 -7.24 -27.16 -11.52
CA GLU A 347 -8.48 -27.11 -12.31
C GLU A 347 -9.24 -25.83 -12.00
N PHE A 348 -9.76 -25.18 -13.05
CA PHE A 348 -10.54 -23.95 -12.99
C PHE A 348 -11.85 -24.09 -13.75
N THR A 349 -12.91 -23.45 -13.24
CA THR A 349 -14.12 -23.19 -14.03
C THR A 349 -13.94 -21.84 -14.73
N VAL A 350 -14.08 -21.79 -16.04
CA VAL A 350 -14.08 -20.57 -16.84
C VAL A 350 -15.47 -19.93 -16.76
N GLU A 351 -15.61 -18.88 -15.95
CA GLU A 351 -16.90 -18.22 -15.69
C GLU A 351 -17.17 -17.05 -16.66
N ALA A 352 -16.08 -16.39 -17.12
CA ALA A 352 -16.17 -15.23 -18.01
C ALA A 352 -14.94 -15.16 -18.90
N ASN A 353 -15.11 -14.57 -20.09
CA ASN A 353 -14.04 -14.40 -21.07
C ASN A 353 -13.41 -15.74 -21.50
N THR A 354 -12.32 -15.66 -22.23
CA THR A 354 -11.54 -16.81 -22.71
C THR A 354 -10.05 -16.56 -22.51
N PHE A 355 -9.26 -17.62 -22.44
CA PHE A 355 -7.81 -17.53 -22.52
C PHE A 355 -7.24 -18.67 -23.38
N LYS A 356 -6.04 -18.48 -23.88
CA LYS A 356 -5.40 -19.42 -24.81
C LYS A 356 -4.01 -19.82 -24.33
N VAL A 357 -3.46 -20.85 -24.95
CA VAL A 357 -2.07 -21.26 -24.75
C VAL A 357 -1.13 -20.07 -25.00
N GLY A 358 -0.20 -19.85 -24.08
CA GLY A 358 0.75 -18.73 -24.06
C GLY A 358 0.26 -17.47 -23.37
N ASP A 359 -1.00 -17.39 -22.93
CA ASP A 359 -1.48 -16.25 -22.14
C ASP A 359 -0.86 -16.24 -20.74
N LYS A 360 -0.53 -15.04 -20.26
CA LYS A 360 -0.08 -14.81 -18.88
C LYS A 360 -1.28 -14.81 -17.96
N MET A 361 -1.23 -15.62 -16.92
CA MET A 361 -2.29 -15.77 -15.94
C MET A 361 -1.85 -15.28 -14.57
N LEU A 362 -2.81 -14.76 -13.82
CA LEU A 362 -2.68 -14.35 -12.44
C LEU A 362 -3.72 -15.09 -11.61
N ILE A 363 -3.28 -15.76 -10.55
CA ILE A 363 -4.17 -16.41 -9.58
C ILE A 363 -4.05 -15.67 -8.26
N THR A 364 -5.18 -15.35 -7.63
CA THR A 364 -5.22 -14.68 -6.33
C THR A 364 -6.20 -15.36 -5.39
N GLY A 365 -5.81 -15.49 -4.12
CA GLY A 365 -6.66 -16.05 -3.08
C GLY A 365 -6.26 -15.64 -1.67
N PRO A 366 -7.19 -15.76 -0.70
CA PRO A 366 -6.99 -15.25 0.66
C PRO A 366 -5.86 -15.95 1.43
N THR A 367 -5.51 -17.17 1.03
CA THR A 367 -4.39 -17.96 1.60
C THR A 367 -3.34 -18.30 0.55
N THR A 368 -3.68 -18.21 -0.73
CA THR A 368 -2.78 -18.49 -1.85
C THR A 368 -1.90 -17.27 -2.16
N GLY A 369 -2.37 -16.07 -1.84
CA GLY A 369 -1.68 -14.85 -2.19
C GLY A 369 -1.74 -14.58 -3.69
N VAL A 370 -0.59 -14.49 -4.34
CA VAL A 370 -0.43 -14.16 -5.75
C VAL A 370 0.44 -15.20 -6.45
N ILE A 371 -0.06 -15.79 -7.53
CA ILE A 371 0.70 -16.68 -8.40
C ILE A 371 0.64 -16.13 -9.83
N TYR A 372 1.80 -15.92 -10.43
CA TYR A 372 1.95 -15.63 -11.86
C TYR A 372 2.37 -16.91 -12.57
N VAL A 373 1.68 -17.24 -13.67
CA VAL A 373 1.95 -18.44 -14.47
C VAL A 373 1.59 -18.20 -15.94
N ASP A 374 2.37 -18.77 -16.86
CA ASP A 374 2.01 -18.83 -18.27
C ASP A 374 1.19 -20.09 -18.55
N ALA A 375 0.08 -19.96 -19.26
CA ALA A 375 -0.76 -21.09 -19.67
C ALA A 375 -0.09 -21.86 -20.82
N ASN A 376 1.05 -22.51 -20.54
CA ASN A 376 1.83 -23.22 -21.57
C ASN A 376 1.08 -24.39 -22.21
N GLU A 377 0.17 -25.00 -21.46
CA GLU A 377 -0.69 -26.10 -21.90
C GLU A 377 -2.02 -26.01 -21.14
N ILE A 378 -3.12 -26.22 -21.85
CA ILE A 378 -4.47 -26.20 -21.28
C ILE A 378 -5.12 -27.56 -21.56
N HIS A 379 -5.63 -28.22 -20.52
CA HIS A 379 -6.37 -29.48 -20.63
C HIS A 379 -7.84 -29.25 -20.30
N GLY A 380 -8.71 -29.58 -21.26
CA GLY A 380 -10.16 -29.71 -21.06
C GLY A 380 -10.57 -31.16 -20.74
N ASP A 381 -11.86 -31.40 -20.66
CA ASP A 381 -12.41 -32.75 -20.34
C ASP A 381 -12.00 -33.86 -21.32
N ASN A 382 -11.74 -33.50 -22.57
CA ASN A 382 -11.41 -34.45 -23.65
C ASN A 382 -9.91 -34.40 -24.07
N GLY A 383 -9.05 -33.78 -23.31
CA GLY A 383 -7.62 -33.63 -23.59
C GLY A 383 -7.15 -32.21 -23.81
N PRO A 384 -5.96 -32.00 -24.42
CA PRO A 384 -5.42 -30.69 -24.68
C PRO A 384 -6.32 -29.83 -25.57
N VAL A 385 -6.38 -28.52 -25.23
CA VAL A 385 -7.12 -27.51 -26.00
C VAL A 385 -6.28 -26.27 -26.17
N GLU A 386 -6.42 -25.58 -27.31
CA GLU A 386 -5.72 -24.32 -27.58
C GLU A 386 -6.36 -23.11 -26.86
N ILE A 387 -7.68 -23.17 -26.65
CA ILE A 387 -8.47 -22.08 -26.06
C ILE A 387 -9.38 -22.66 -24.99
N ALA A 388 -9.41 -22.03 -23.84
CA ALA A 388 -10.36 -22.29 -22.77
C ALA A 388 -11.57 -21.36 -22.94
N GLU A 389 -12.72 -21.99 -23.26
CA GLU A 389 -13.97 -21.28 -23.52
C GLU A 389 -14.79 -21.07 -22.26
N GLN A 390 -15.60 -19.99 -22.22
CA GLN A 390 -16.55 -19.75 -21.15
C GLN A 390 -17.49 -20.93 -20.95
N GLY A 391 -17.75 -21.32 -19.71
CA GLY A 391 -18.60 -22.42 -19.32
C GLY A 391 -17.87 -23.78 -19.25
N THR A 392 -16.60 -23.84 -19.64
CA THR A 392 -15.81 -25.08 -19.58
C THR A 392 -15.05 -25.22 -18.26
N ARG A 393 -14.59 -26.44 -17.98
CA ARG A 393 -13.55 -26.71 -16.98
C ARG A 393 -12.25 -27.04 -17.67
N VAL A 394 -11.19 -26.41 -17.17
CA VAL A 394 -9.85 -26.60 -17.72
C VAL A 394 -8.82 -26.71 -16.61
N SER A 395 -7.70 -27.34 -16.91
CA SER A 395 -6.57 -27.49 -16.02
C SER A 395 -5.32 -26.88 -16.64
N ILE A 396 -4.53 -26.18 -15.83
CA ILE A 396 -3.21 -25.67 -16.20
C ILE A 396 -2.17 -26.03 -15.13
N ALA A 397 -0.92 -26.15 -15.54
CA ALA A 397 0.20 -26.34 -14.61
C ALA A 397 0.39 -25.06 -13.75
N VAL A 398 0.62 -25.23 -12.46
CA VAL A 398 0.84 -24.13 -11.52
C VAL A 398 1.99 -24.46 -10.58
N PRO A 399 2.84 -23.47 -10.21
CA PRO A 399 4.02 -23.72 -9.38
C PRO A 399 3.69 -24.02 -7.91
N GLU A 400 2.51 -23.58 -7.45
CA GLU A 400 2.10 -23.69 -6.06
C GLU A 400 0.65 -24.12 -5.92
N LYS A 401 0.25 -24.49 -4.69
CA LYS A 401 -1.09 -24.96 -4.38
C LYS A 401 -2.15 -23.88 -4.58
N VAL A 402 -3.06 -24.12 -5.51
CA VAL A 402 -4.28 -23.34 -5.70
C VAL A 402 -5.42 -23.95 -4.87
N ARG A 403 -6.24 -23.09 -4.29
CA ARG A 403 -7.37 -23.51 -3.44
C ARG A 403 -8.71 -23.31 -4.15
N PRO A 404 -9.76 -24.04 -3.76
CA PRO A 404 -11.11 -23.77 -4.25
C PRO A 404 -11.49 -22.31 -4.03
N SER A 405 -12.12 -21.70 -5.04
CA SER A 405 -12.55 -20.29 -5.08
C SER A 405 -11.43 -19.25 -5.25
N ASP A 406 -10.15 -19.62 -5.34
CA ASP A 406 -9.11 -18.71 -5.80
C ASP A 406 -9.48 -18.19 -7.19
N LYS A 407 -9.26 -16.89 -7.41
CA LYS A 407 -9.65 -16.22 -8.66
C LYS A 407 -8.56 -16.34 -9.70
N LEU A 408 -8.95 -16.70 -10.92
CA LEU A 408 -8.09 -16.74 -12.09
C LEU A 408 -8.34 -15.50 -12.96
N PHE A 409 -7.28 -14.82 -13.35
CA PHE A 409 -7.30 -13.69 -14.27
C PHE A 409 -6.32 -13.93 -15.40
N LYS A 410 -6.64 -13.42 -16.59
CA LYS A 410 -5.69 -13.20 -17.67
C LYS A 410 -5.08 -11.81 -17.55
N LEU A 411 -3.77 -11.69 -17.80
CA LEU A 411 -3.08 -10.41 -17.89
C LEU A 411 -2.97 -9.99 -19.36
N GLU A 412 -3.50 -8.82 -19.66
CA GLU A 412 -3.46 -8.22 -21.00
C GLU A 412 -2.72 -6.89 -20.96
N LYS A 413 -2.08 -6.52 -22.07
CA LYS A 413 -1.54 -5.17 -22.22
C LYS A 413 -2.67 -4.15 -22.13
N SER A 414 -2.41 -3.06 -21.42
CA SER A 414 -3.36 -1.94 -21.33
C SER A 414 -3.34 -1.12 -22.60
N GLU A 415 -4.51 -0.84 -23.19
CA GLU A 415 -4.62 -0.02 -24.42
C GLU A 415 -4.37 1.49 -24.18
N ASN A 416 -4.19 1.90 -22.92
CA ASN A 416 -4.13 3.31 -22.54
C ASN A 416 -2.75 3.99 -22.70
N ASN A 417 -1.75 3.36 -23.29
CA ASN A 417 -0.38 3.89 -23.37
C ASN A 417 0.01 4.56 -24.69
N ASP A 418 -0.93 4.73 -25.64
CA ASP A 418 -0.64 5.31 -26.97
C ASP A 418 -1.23 6.72 -27.19
N ASN A 419 -1.40 7.54 -26.10
CA ASN A 419 -1.81 8.95 -26.26
C ASN A 419 -0.97 9.89 -25.39
#